data_00912d3b70701d798c4af4a932d5f5f6
#
_entry.id   00912d3b70701d798c4af4a932d5f5f6
#
_cell.length_a   1.000
_cell.length_b   1.000
_cell.length_c   1.000
_cell.angle_alpha   90.00
_cell.angle_beta   90.00
_cell.angle_gamma   90.00
#
_symmetry.space_group_name_H-M   'P 1'
#
loop_
_entity.id
_entity.type
_entity.pdbx_description
1 polymer ?
#
loop_
_entity_poly.entity_id
_entity_poly.type
_entity_poly.pdbx_seq_one_letter_code
_entity_poly.pdbx_strand_id
1 'polypeptide(L)'
;CASACYHDAPNQQHGRDSFADIVFRRFSRRQMLKGAVAATVPLVLAGTPIGSALLGSAGGPKRAEAFVAGRSLGFFGIPLHTADSVQVPQGYTSSVLLRWGDPLFPNTPRLTIDNATAELQAKTFGYNCDLNVFFPIEGSTGGLMAINHEYTEGGRMFRSYSGATATRAQVDVELAAHGMTIVELSRTGTAWGANVNSKYNRRITG
;
A
#
# COMPACT_ATOMS: atom_id res chain seq x y z
N CYS A 1 20.84 19.45 -19.21
CA CYS A 1 19.79 20.07 -18.35
C CYS A 1 19.35 19.18 -17.17
N ALA A 2 20.27 18.44 -16.54
CA ALA A 2 19.91 17.50 -15.48
C ALA A 2 20.29 17.97 -14.06
N SER A 3 20.71 19.18 -13.85
CA SER A 3 21.15 19.65 -12.53
C SER A 3 20.40 20.87 -11.96
N ALA A 4 19.35 21.33 -12.63
CA ALA A 4 18.65 22.54 -12.21
C ALA A 4 17.35 22.27 -11.39
N CYS A 5 16.96 21.01 -11.18
CA CYS A 5 15.72 20.67 -10.49
C CYS A 5 15.90 20.25 -9.02
N TYR A 6 17.11 20.29 -8.49
CA TYR A 6 17.39 19.87 -7.10
C TYR A 6 18.06 20.98 -6.28
N HIS A 7 17.65 22.20 -6.45
CA HIS A 7 17.87 23.21 -5.42
C HIS A 7 16.54 23.41 -4.69
N ASP A 8 16.40 22.70 -3.59
CA ASP A 8 15.43 23.00 -2.55
C ASP A 8 15.54 24.47 -2.14
N ALA A 9 14.82 25.33 -2.82
CA ALA A 9 14.39 26.53 -2.16
C ALA A 9 13.49 26.05 -1.02
N PRO A 10 13.80 26.35 0.25
CA PRO A 10 12.94 25.98 1.35
C PRO A 10 11.54 26.49 1.03
N ASN A 11 10.56 25.61 1.02
CA ASN A 11 9.17 25.93 0.70
C ASN A 11 8.55 26.81 1.82
N GLN A 12 9.10 28.00 2.00
CA GLN A 12 8.67 28.98 3.01
C GLN A 12 7.47 29.82 2.57
N GLN A 13 6.96 29.62 1.35
CA GLN A 13 5.96 30.52 0.78
C GLN A 13 4.51 30.22 1.18
N HIS A 14 4.20 29.19 1.97
CA HIS A 14 2.81 28.84 2.25
C HIS A 14 2.39 28.78 3.72
N GLY A 15 3.23 29.20 4.67
CA GLY A 15 2.86 29.19 6.09
C GLY A 15 2.46 27.80 6.62
N ARG A 16 2.81 26.74 5.90
CA ARG A 16 2.58 25.35 6.31
C ARG A 16 3.82 24.81 7.02
N ASP A 17 3.58 24.17 8.15
CA ASP A 17 4.64 23.51 8.89
C ASP A 17 5.34 22.47 8.01
N SER A 18 6.66 22.42 8.04
CA SER A 18 7.42 21.33 7.44
C SER A 18 7.16 20.03 8.21
N PHE A 19 7.42 18.88 7.56
CA PHE A 19 7.33 17.58 8.23
C PHE A 19 8.19 17.54 9.51
N ALA A 20 9.38 18.15 9.47
CA ALA A 20 10.24 18.27 10.63
C ALA A 20 9.58 19.07 11.78
N ASP A 21 8.91 20.17 11.48
CA ASP A 21 8.19 20.96 12.49
C ASP A 21 7.06 20.17 13.13
N ILE A 22 6.33 19.38 12.35
CA ILE A 22 5.26 18.51 12.86
C ILE A 22 5.84 17.42 13.77
N VAL A 23 6.96 16.80 13.38
CA VAL A 23 7.64 15.79 14.20
C VAL A 23 8.16 16.40 15.50
N PHE A 24 8.82 17.55 15.44
CA PHE A 24 9.33 18.23 16.64
C PHE A 24 8.23 18.73 17.59
N ARG A 25 7.05 19.07 17.09
CA ARG A 25 5.90 19.41 17.96
C ARG A 25 5.32 18.18 18.66
N ARG A 26 5.32 16.99 18.00
CA ARG A 26 4.73 15.77 18.55
C ARG A 26 5.67 14.99 19.46
N PHE A 27 6.97 15.13 19.24
CA PHE A 27 7.99 14.42 20.01
C PHE A 27 8.90 15.41 20.74
N SER A 28 8.89 15.38 22.07
CA SER A 28 9.84 16.17 22.84
C SER A 28 11.27 15.65 22.59
N ARG A 29 12.28 16.54 22.67
CA ARG A 29 13.71 16.17 22.58
C ARG A 29 14.07 14.99 23.51
N ARG A 30 13.43 14.93 24.69
CA ARG A 30 13.60 13.85 25.64
C ARG A 30 13.03 12.51 25.16
N GLN A 31 11.93 12.52 24.42
CA GLN A 31 11.34 11.30 23.83
C GLN A 31 12.18 10.81 22.66
N MET A 32 12.73 11.71 21.83
CA MET A 32 13.67 11.35 20.75
C MET A 32 14.97 10.72 21.31
N LEU A 33 15.54 11.30 22.36
CA LEU A 33 16.72 10.74 23.02
C LEU A 33 16.44 9.37 23.66
N LYS A 34 15.28 9.17 24.30
CA LYS A 34 14.88 7.87 24.85
C LYS A 34 14.68 6.82 23.74
N GLY A 35 14.10 7.20 22.62
CA GLY A 35 13.98 6.32 21.46
C GLY A 35 15.33 5.92 20.85
N ALA A 36 16.26 6.87 20.73
CA ALA A 36 17.61 6.61 20.23
C ALA A 36 18.40 5.70 21.17
N VAL A 37 18.32 5.91 22.50
CA VAL A 37 18.97 5.04 23.49
C VAL A 37 18.36 3.63 23.47
N ALA A 38 17.05 3.51 23.34
CA ALA A 38 16.38 2.20 23.23
C ALA A 38 16.77 1.43 21.96
N ALA A 39 17.11 2.13 20.88
CA ALA A 39 17.58 1.51 19.64
C ALA A 39 19.07 1.14 19.65
N THR A 40 19.90 1.84 20.43
CA THR A 40 21.37 1.63 20.49
C THR A 40 21.80 0.64 21.55
N VAL A 41 21.05 0.49 22.65
CA VAL A 41 21.40 -0.45 23.74
C VAL A 41 21.53 -1.90 23.25
N PRO A 42 20.64 -2.45 22.41
CA PRO A 42 20.84 -3.80 21.87
C PRO A 42 22.08 -3.95 21.02
N LEU A 43 22.46 -2.91 20.29
CA LEU A 43 23.63 -2.94 19.38
C LEU A 43 24.96 -2.91 20.16
N VAL A 44 25.02 -2.11 21.23
CA VAL A 44 26.20 -2.03 22.09
C VAL A 44 26.37 -3.31 22.93
N LEU A 45 25.28 -3.88 23.43
CA LEU A 45 25.32 -5.13 24.20
C LEU A 45 25.66 -6.35 23.33
N ALA A 46 25.33 -6.35 22.04
CA ALA A 46 25.66 -7.44 21.11
C ALA A 46 27.16 -7.58 20.88
N GLY A 47 27.95 -6.52 21.05
CA GLY A 47 29.41 -6.51 20.89
C GLY A 47 30.19 -6.81 22.20
N THR A 48 29.50 -7.01 23.32
CA THR A 48 30.16 -7.31 24.61
C THR A 48 29.99 -8.80 24.98
N PRO A 49 30.94 -9.38 25.74
CA PRO A 49 30.83 -10.76 26.22
C PRO A 49 29.52 -11.01 27.02
N ILE A 50 29.02 -10.01 27.73
CA ILE A 50 27.76 -10.07 28.48
C ILE A 50 26.55 -10.06 27.51
N GLY A 51 26.61 -9.25 26.44
CA GLY A 51 25.56 -9.20 25.43
C GLY A 51 25.44 -10.50 24.65
N SER A 52 26.56 -11.18 24.36
CA SER A 52 26.56 -12.48 23.69
C SER A 52 25.93 -13.59 24.55
N ALA A 53 26.12 -13.54 25.85
CA ALA A 53 25.54 -14.49 26.80
C ALA A 53 24.02 -14.30 26.95
N LEU A 54 23.53 -13.06 26.85
CA LEU A 54 22.10 -12.73 26.91
C LEU A 54 21.35 -13.06 25.59
N LEU A 55 22.08 -13.07 24.45
CA LEU A 55 21.47 -13.35 23.13
C LEU A 55 21.58 -14.83 22.72
N GLY A 56 22.14 -15.70 23.59
CA GLY A 56 22.30 -17.14 23.33
C GLY A 56 23.30 -17.45 22.20
N SER A 57 24.10 -18.48 22.41
CA SER A 57 25.27 -18.90 21.64
C SER A 57 25.14 -18.84 20.12
N ALA A 58 26.22 -18.43 19.50
CA ALA A 58 26.45 -18.24 18.08
C ALA A 58 26.05 -19.46 17.22
N GLY A 59 25.20 -19.19 16.25
CA GLY A 59 24.87 -20.10 15.16
C GLY A 59 24.02 -19.37 14.13
N GLY A 60 24.67 -18.67 13.17
CA GLY A 60 24.03 -18.03 12.03
C GLY A 60 23.22 -16.76 12.34
N PRO A 61 22.86 -15.93 11.33
CA PRO A 61 22.02 -14.76 11.54
C PRO A 61 20.63 -15.23 12.00
N LYS A 62 20.43 -15.27 13.31
CA LYS A 62 19.08 -15.45 13.86
C LYS A 62 18.27 -14.24 13.42
N ARG A 63 17.18 -14.50 12.71
CA ARG A 63 16.15 -13.52 12.39
C ARG A 63 15.89 -12.71 13.66
N ALA A 64 15.93 -11.39 13.55
CA ALA A 64 15.44 -10.50 14.59
C ALA A 64 13.95 -10.81 14.76
N GLU A 65 13.62 -11.68 15.71
CA GLU A 65 12.26 -11.81 16.19
C GLU A 65 11.97 -10.50 16.89
N ALA A 66 11.03 -9.74 16.35
CA ALA A 66 10.54 -8.53 16.99
C ALA A 66 9.94 -8.95 18.34
N PHE A 67 10.71 -8.75 19.41
CA PHE A 67 10.28 -9.00 20.76
C PHE A 67 9.27 -7.90 21.15
N VAL A 68 8.01 -8.11 20.80
CA VAL A 68 6.92 -7.32 21.35
C VAL A 68 6.62 -7.89 22.72
N ALA A 69 7.15 -7.22 23.77
CA ALA A 69 6.88 -7.58 25.14
C ALA A 69 5.35 -7.64 25.36
N GLY A 70 4.81 -8.83 25.55
CA GLY A 70 3.50 -9.07 26.11
C GLY A 70 2.35 -9.47 25.18
N ARG A 71 2.53 -9.55 23.84
CA ARG A 71 1.52 -10.16 22.94
C ARG A 71 2.19 -10.93 21.82
N SER A 72 2.06 -12.24 21.84
CA SER A 72 2.29 -13.08 20.65
C SER A 72 1.30 -12.67 19.57
N LEU A 73 1.78 -12.48 18.33
CA LEU A 73 0.91 -12.18 17.19
C LEU A 73 -0.05 -13.35 16.87
N GLY A 74 0.09 -14.48 17.55
CA GLY A 74 -0.78 -15.64 17.37
C GLY A 74 -0.53 -16.44 16.11
N PHE A 75 0.54 -16.14 15.35
CA PHE A 75 0.94 -16.92 14.17
C PHE A 75 2.46 -17.00 14.03
N PHE A 76 2.92 -18.00 13.29
CA PHE A 76 4.31 -18.14 12.89
C PHE A 76 4.58 -17.35 11.61
N GLY A 77 5.74 -16.68 11.55
CA GLY A 77 6.17 -16.00 10.33
C GLY A 77 6.34 -16.98 9.16
N ILE A 78 5.98 -16.55 7.95
CA ILE A 78 6.23 -17.31 6.73
C ILE A 78 7.69 -17.12 6.28
N PRO A 79 8.37 -18.17 5.77
CA PRO A 79 9.71 -18.03 5.22
C PRO A 79 9.68 -17.29 3.88
N LEU A 80 10.83 -16.73 3.49
CA LEU A 80 11.01 -16.22 2.13
C LEU A 80 10.82 -17.38 1.13
N HIS A 81 10.12 -17.13 0.04
CA HIS A 81 9.87 -18.11 -1.01
C HIS A 81 9.91 -17.45 -2.39
N THR A 82 10.08 -18.26 -3.43
CA THR A 82 10.12 -17.86 -4.84
C THR A 82 8.89 -18.30 -5.63
N ALA A 83 7.88 -18.89 -4.95
CA ALA A 83 6.65 -19.29 -5.60
C ALA A 83 5.86 -18.06 -6.08
N ASP A 84 5.30 -18.13 -7.28
CA ASP A 84 4.38 -17.12 -7.83
C ASP A 84 2.97 -17.31 -7.24
N SER A 85 2.88 -17.10 -5.93
CA SER A 85 1.63 -17.26 -5.17
C SER A 85 1.70 -16.47 -3.86
N VAL A 86 0.54 -15.97 -3.42
CA VAL A 86 0.42 -15.33 -2.11
C VAL A 86 0.51 -16.39 -1.02
N GLN A 87 1.51 -16.24 -0.14
CA GLN A 87 1.67 -17.09 1.04
C GLN A 87 1.16 -16.35 2.28
N VAL A 88 0.39 -17.04 3.09
CA VAL A 88 -0.13 -16.51 4.36
C VAL A 88 0.21 -17.47 5.50
N PRO A 89 0.31 -16.98 6.75
CA PRO A 89 0.54 -17.84 7.92
C PRO A 89 -0.57 -18.87 8.09
N GLN A 90 -0.26 -19.97 8.79
CA GLN A 90 -1.24 -20.99 9.13
C GLN A 90 -2.43 -20.37 9.89
N GLY A 91 -3.64 -20.72 9.50
CA GLY A 91 -4.88 -20.18 10.05
C GLY A 91 -5.39 -18.93 9.35
N TYR A 92 -4.65 -18.41 8.37
CA TYR A 92 -5.07 -17.28 7.53
C TYR A 92 -5.41 -17.77 6.12
N THR A 93 -6.28 -17.02 5.46
CA THR A 93 -6.59 -17.19 4.03
C THR A 93 -6.45 -15.86 3.32
N SER A 94 -6.08 -15.88 2.05
CA SER A 94 -6.06 -14.71 1.18
C SER A 94 -7.11 -14.83 0.08
N SER A 95 -7.75 -13.72 -0.25
CA SER A 95 -8.66 -13.64 -1.39
C SER A 95 -8.49 -12.31 -2.10
N VAL A 96 -8.68 -12.32 -3.41
CA VAL A 96 -8.67 -11.09 -4.19
C VAL A 96 -10.00 -10.37 -3.97
N LEU A 97 -9.94 -9.14 -3.49
CA LEU A 97 -11.11 -8.30 -3.24
C LEU A 97 -11.56 -7.54 -4.48
N LEU A 98 -10.63 -6.91 -5.17
CA LEU A 98 -10.83 -6.14 -6.39
C LEU A 98 -9.68 -6.38 -7.36
N ARG A 99 -9.99 -6.37 -8.64
CA ARG A 99 -9.02 -6.47 -9.74
C ARG A 99 -9.17 -5.27 -10.64
N TRP A 100 -8.12 -4.91 -11.36
CA TRP A 100 -8.23 -3.96 -12.45
C TRP A 100 -9.42 -4.31 -13.36
N GLY A 101 -10.23 -3.30 -13.64
CA GLY A 101 -11.42 -3.44 -14.48
C GLY A 101 -12.67 -3.96 -13.78
N ASP A 102 -12.64 -4.29 -12.49
CA ASP A 102 -13.86 -4.64 -11.76
C ASP A 102 -14.78 -3.42 -11.65
N PRO A 103 -16.11 -3.57 -11.83
CA PRO A 103 -17.06 -2.47 -11.79
C PRO A 103 -17.14 -1.83 -10.41
N LEU A 104 -17.21 -0.49 -10.36
CA LEU A 104 -17.38 0.29 -9.14
C LEU A 104 -18.78 0.88 -8.97
N PHE A 105 -19.59 0.87 -10.04
CA PHE A 105 -20.91 1.47 -10.06
C PHE A 105 -21.94 0.51 -10.66
N PRO A 106 -23.24 0.71 -10.35
CA PRO A 106 -24.32 -0.12 -10.90
C PRO A 106 -24.30 -0.12 -12.43
N ASN A 107 -24.67 -1.25 -13.03
CA ASN A 107 -24.79 -1.43 -14.49
C ASN A 107 -23.48 -1.15 -15.27
N THR A 108 -22.35 -1.09 -14.60
CA THR A 108 -21.04 -0.96 -15.25
C THR A 108 -20.54 -2.35 -15.64
N PRO A 109 -20.27 -2.62 -16.92
CA PRO A 109 -19.67 -3.89 -17.32
C PRO A 109 -18.23 -3.98 -16.80
N ARG A 110 -17.72 -5.20 -16.65
CA ARG A 110 -16.32 -5.42 -16.37
C ARG A 110 -15.46 -4.97 -17.54
N LEU A 111 -14.42 -4.20 -17.27
CA LEU A 111 -13.41 -3.87 -18.27
C LEU A 111 -12.49 -5.06 -18.50
N THR A 112 -12.20 -5.33 -19.75
CA THR A 112 -11.29 -6.39 -20.20
C THR A 112 -10.37 -5.81 -21.29
N ILE A 113 -9.35 -6.57 -21.69
CA ILE A 113 -8.47 -6.20 -22.81
C ILE A 113 -9.25 -5.91 -24.10
N ASP A 114 -10.41 -6.55 -24.30
CA ASP A 114 -11.15 -6.49 -25.56
C ASP A 114 -12.16 -5.34 -25.62
N ASN A 115 -12.54 -4.75 -24.48
CA ASN A 115 -13.52 -3.66 -24.40
C ASN A 115 -13.00 -2.39 -23.69
N ALA A 116 -11.67 -2.28 -23.53
CA ALA A 116 -11.07 -1.17 -22.81
C ALA A 116 -11.27 0.16 -23.53
N THR A 117 -12.01 1.07 -22.89
CA THR A 117 -12.13 2.49 -23.28
C THR A 117 -11.89 3.37 -22.05
N ALA A 118 -11.52 4.63 -22.25
CA ALA A 118 -11.30 5.58 -21.16
C ALA A 118 -12.59 5.79 -20.33
N GLU A 119 -13.76 5.86 -20.98
CA GLU A 119 -15.05 6.04 -20.33
C GLU A 119 -15.41 4.84 -19.44
N LEU A 120 -15.09 3.63 -19.88
CA LEU A 120 -15.30 2.43 -19.09
C LEU A 120 -14.30 2.34 -17.95
N GLN A 121 -13.02 2.65 -18.20
CA GLN A 121 -11.99 2.68 -17.18
C GLN A 121 -12.29 3.70 -16.07
N ALA A 122 -12.88 4.84 -16.40
CA ALA A 122 -13.32 5.83 -15.41
C ALA A 122 -14.48 5.36 -14.51
N LYS A 123 -15.07 4.19 -14.77
CA LYS A 123 -16.14 3.57 -13.97
C LYS A 123 -15.73 2.25 -13.34
N THR A 124 -14.50 1.82 -13.57
CA THR A 124 -13.96 0.55 -13.07
C THR A 124 -12.74 0.77 -12.21
N PHE A 125 -12.36 -0.25 -11.44
CA PHE A 125 -11.18 -0.23 -10.58
C PHE A 125 -9.92 0.00 -11.40
N GLY A 126 -9.04 0.89 -10.92
CA GLY A 126 -7.83 1.30 -11.62
C GLY A 126 -6.73 0.25 -11.63
N TYR A 127 -5.63 0.58 -12.30
CA TYR A 127 -4.47 -0.29 -12.43
C TYR A 127 -3.45 0.00 -11.32
N ASN A 128 -2.71 -0.99 -10.90
CA ASN A 128 -1.65 -0.93 -9.88
C ASN A 128 -2.07 -0.23 -8.58
N CYS A 129 -2.21 -1.01 -7.52
CA CYS A 129 -2.57 -0.52 -6.20
C CYS A 129 -1.30 -0.27 -5.40
N ASP A 130 -1.02 0.99 -5.08
CA ASP A 130 0.11 1.37 -4.24
C ASP A 130 -0.33 1.53 -2.77
N LEU A 131 -1.01 2.60 -2.43
CA LEU A 131 -1.50 2.85 -1.08
C LEU A 131 -2.95 2.38 -0.92
N ASN A 132 -3.20 1.55 0.12
CA ASN A 132 -4.53 1.10 0.48
C ASN A 132 -4.84 1.51 1.93
N VAL A 133 -5.87 2.35 2.13
CA VAL A 133 -6.27 2.81 3.46
C VAL A 133 -7.73 2.46 3.71
N PHE A 134 -8.01 1.78 4.81
CA PHE A 134 -9.36 1.42 5.22
C PHE A 134 -9.87 2.36 6.32
N PHE A 135 -11.06 2.90 6.13
CA PHE A 135 -11.77 3.76 7.07
C PHE A 135 -13.04 3.04 7.53
N PRO A 136 -13.07 2.47 8.74
CA PRO A 136 -14.25 1.78 9.23
C PRO A 136 -15.43 2.75 9.40
N ILE A 137 -16.62 2.33 8.97
CA ILE A 137 -17.88 3.07 9.15
C ILE A 137 -18.77 2.33 10.14
N GLU A 138 -18.86 1.01 10.02
CA GLU A 138 -19.74 0.15 10.82
C GLU A 138 -18.91 -0.84 11.64
N GLY A 139 -18.15 -0.31 12.59
CA GLY A 139 -17.27 -1.14 13.41
C GLY A 139 -16.26 -1.92 12.56
N SER A 140 -16.29 -3.27 12.62
CA SER A 140 -15.39 -4.15 11.88
C SER A 140 -16.06 -4.86 10.70
N THR A 141 -17.28 -4.49 10.33
CA THR A 141 -18.08 -5.20 9.30
C THR A 141 -18.24 -4.41 8.02
N GLY A 142 -17.90 -3.12 8.01
CA GLY A 142 -17.98 -2.27 6.83
C GLY A 142 -17.13 -1.04 6.94
N GLY A 143 -16.79 -0.44 5.79
CA GLY A 143 -16.01 0.78 5.72
C GLY A 143 -15.69 1.21 4.31
N LEU A 144 -15.02 2.32 4.18
CA LEU A 144 -14.49 2.81 2.91
C LEU A 144 -13.03 2.42 2.76
N MET A 145 -12.67 1.94 1.60
CA MET A 145 -11.28 1.74 1.21
C MET A 145 -10.90 2.79 0.18
N ALA A 146 -9.85 3.55 0.46
CA ALA A 146 -9.23 4.47 -0.49
C ALA A 146 -7.96 3.79 -1.04
N ILE A 147 -7.88 3.71 -2.36
CA ILE A 147 -6.80 3.02 -3.06
C ILE A 147 -6.18 3.98 -4.07
N ASN A 148 -4.87 4.16 -4.02
CA ASN A 148 -4.11 4.89 -5.03
C ASN A 148 -3.74 3.97 -6.20
N HIS A 149 -3.80 4.48 -7.43
CA HIS A 149 -3.42 3.82 -8.66
C HIS A 149 -2.24 4.56 -9.28
N GLU A 150 -1.05 3.95 -9.22
CA GLU A 150 0.21 4.65 -9.39
C GLU A 150 0.69 4.69 -10.84
N TYR A 151 0.76 3.54 -11.52
CA TYR A 151 1.30 3.45 -12.88
C TYR A 151 0.54 2.41 -13.71
N THR A 152 0.85 2.35 -15.01
CA THR A 152 0.24 1.41 -15.95
C THR A 152 1.31 0.59 -16.67
N GLU A 153 0.92 -0.59 -17.14
CA GLU A 153 1.72 -1.45 -18.00
C GLU A 153 0.93 -1.77 -19.26
N GLY A 154 1.02 -0.90 -20.28
CA GLY A 154 0.24 -1.02 -21.51
C GLY A 154 0.39 -2.39 -22.20
N GLY A 155 1.56 -3.03 -22.10
CA GLY A 155 1.77 -4.38 -22.62
C GLY A 155 0.93 -5.47 -21.95
N ARG A 156 0.42 -5.21 -20.73
CA ARG A 156 -0.51 -6.10 -20.01
C ARG A 156 -1.98 -5.66 -20.15
N MET A 157 -2.18 -4.39 -20.50
CA MET A 157 -3.53 -3.81 -20.64
C MET A 157 -4.10 -3.99 -22.05
N PHE A 158 -3.26 -4.18 -23.04
CA PHE A 158 -3.65 -4.27 -24.46
C PHE A 158 -2.97 -5.44 -25.17
N ARG A 159 -3.67 -6.08 -26.11
CA ARG A 159 -3.13 -7.22 -26.89
C ARG A 159 -1.92 -6.84 -27.76
N SER A 160 -1.95 -5.64 -28.30
CA SER A 160 -0.88 -5.11 -29.15
C SER A 160 -0.52 -3.73 -28.63
N TYR A 161 0.59 -3.63 -27.94
CA TYR A 161 1.06 -2.39 -27.34
C TYR A 161 2.56 -2.21 -27.56
N SER A 162 2.93 -1.02 -28.01
CA SER A 162 4.32 -0.55 -27.97
C SER A 162 4.30 0.91 -27.52
N GLY A 163 5.04 1.24 -26.49
CA GLY A 163 5.09 2.60 -25.96
C GLY A 163 5.50 3.66 -27.00
N ALA A 164 6.31 3.26 -28.00
CA ALA A 164 6.73 4.16 -29.08
C ALA A 164 5.60 4.44 -30.11
N THR A 165 4.60 3.55 -30.19
CA THR A 165 3.50 3.62 -31.18
C THR A 165 2.13 3.46 -30.53
N ALA A 166 2.01 3.79 -29.24
CA ALA A 166 0.74 3.75 -28.53
C ALA A 166 -0.28 4.67 -29.20
N THR A 167 -1.49 4.16 -29.42
CA THR A 167 -2.58 4.95 -29.98
C THR A 167 -3.12 5.93 -28.95
N ARG A 168 -3.75 7.02 -29.39
CA ARG A 168 -4.41 7.97 -28.50
C ARG A 168 -5.42 7.27 -27.58
N ALA A 169 -6.21 6.34 -28.09
CA ALA A 169 -7.17 5.59 -27.30
C ALA A 169 -6.51 4.74 -26.20
N GLN A 170 -5.37 4.11 -26.48
CA GLN A 170 -4.61 3.38 -25.46
C GLN A 170 -4.09 4.32 -24.37
N VAL A 171 -3.53 5.46 -24.74
CA VAL A 171 -3.04 6.47 -23.79
C VAL A 171 -4.19 6.99 -22.92
N ASP A 172 -5.36 7.27 -23.49
CA ASP A 172 -6.52 7.75 -22.74
C ASP A 172 -7.02 6.70 -21.72
N VAL A 173 -6.97 5.41 -22.05
CA VAL A 173 -7.26 4.32 -21.07
C VAL A 173 -6.21 4.28 -19.99
N GLU A 174 -4.93 4.39 -20.31
CA GLU A 174 -3.85 4.40 -19.33
C GLU A 174 -3.98 5.60 -18.37
N LEU A 175 -4.25 6.80 -18.87
CA LEU A 175 -4.52 7.98 -18.05
C LEU A 175 -5.73 7.75 -17.14
N ALA A 176 -6.83 7.21 -17.67
CA ALA A 176 -8.02 6.90 -16.88
C ALA A 176 -7.78 5.77 -15.86
N ALA A 177 -6.74 4.94 -16.01
CA ALA A 177 -6.40 3.87 -15.08
C ALA A 177 -5.63 4.36 -13.84
N HIS A 178 -4.98 5.53 -13.90
CA HIS A 178 -4.31 6.18 -12.77
C HIS A 178 -5.32 6.86 -11.83
N GLY A 179 -4.80 7.42 -10.74
CA GLY A 179 -5.54 8.26 -9.80
C GLY A 179 -5.98 7.51 -8.55
N MET A 180 -7.25 7.61 -8.15
CA MET A 180 -7.72 7.05 -6.89
C MET A 180 -9.11 6.40 -7.03
N THR A 181 -9.30 5.30 -6.31
CA THR A 181 -10.61 4.70 -6.07
C THR A 181 -10.99 4.86 -4.60
N ILE A 182 -12.23 5.27 -4.33
CA ILE A 182 -12.87 5.12 -3.02
C ILE A 182 -14.01 4.13 -3.23
N VAL A 183 -14.03 3.05 -2.44
CA VAL A 183 -15.04 2.00 -2.55
C VAL A 183 -15.52 1.58 -1.17
N GLU A 184 -16.83 1.43 -1.04
CA GLU A 184 -17.41 0.85 0.17
C GLU A 184 -17.26 -0.67 0.14
N LEU A 185 -16.73 -1.18 1.24
CA LEU A 185 -16.58 -2.61 1.49
C LEU A 185 -17.51 -3.04 2.61
N SER A 186 -18.09 -4.20 2.47
CA SER A 186 -18.89 -4.85 3.50
C SER A 186 -18.48 -6.31 3.68
N ARG A 187 -18.64 -6.82 4.91
CA ARG A 187 -18.35 -8.20 5.26
C ARG A 187 -19.63 -8.97 5.55
N THR A 188 -19.82 -10.08 4.84
CA THR A 188 -20.89 -11.05 5.10
C THR A 188 -20.25 -12.35 5.55
N GLY A 189 -20.44 -12.69 6.83
CA GLY A 189 -19.72 -13.81 7.46
C GLY A 189 -18.21 -13.55 7.49
N THR A 190 -17.42 -14.36 6.79
CA THR A 190 -15.96 -14.20 6.65
C THR A 190 -15.55 -13.53 5.34
N ALA A 191 -16.45 -13.35 4.40
CA ALA A 191 -16.17 -12.82 3.07
C ALA A 191 -16.35 -11.29 3.02
N TRP A 192 -15.38 -10.60 2.44
CA TRP A 192 -15.44 -9.19 2.12
C TRP A 192 -15.84 -9.00 0.66
N GLY A 193 -16.63 -7.96 0.37
CA GLY A 193 -17.04 -7.60 -0.98
C GLY A 193 -17.19 -6.10 -1.15
N ALA A 194 -17.06 -5.65 -2.41
CA ALA A 194 -17.32 -4.27 -2.78
C ALA A 194 -18.83 -4.04 -3.01
N ASN A 195 -19.37 -2.96 -2.46
CA ASN A 195 -20.75 -2.55 -2.67
C ASN A 195 -20.81 -1.60 -3.87
N VAL A 196 -21.14 -2.11 -5.05
CA VAL A 196 -21.24 -1.30 -6.28
C VAL A 196 -22.40 -0.29 -6.25
N ASN A 197 -23.39 -0.47 -5.36
CA ASN A 197 -24.53 0.43 -5.19
C ASN A 197 -24.27 1.55 -4.17
N SER A 198 -23.06 1.63 -3.62
CA SER A 198 -22.74 2.62 -2.60
C SER A 198 -22.71 4.04 -3.18
N LYS A 199 -23.36 4.96 -2.48
CA LYS A 199 -23.28 6.41 -2.76
C LYS A 199 -21.88 7.01 -2.49
N TYR A 200 -21.03 6.28 -1.79
CA TYR A 200 -19.68 6.72 -1.41
C TYR A 200 -18.64 6.35 -2.45
N ASN A 201 -18.95 5.45 -3.39
CA ASN A 201 -17.99 5.07 -4.41
C ASN A 201 -17.56 6.27 -5.25
N ARG A 202 -16.27 6.39 -5.49
CA ARG A 202 -15.66 7.43 -6.32
C ARG A 202 -14.54 6.82 -7.14
N ARG A 203 -14.44 7.28 -8.36
CA ARG A 203 -13.29 7.06 -9.22
C ARG A 203 -12.76 8.42 -9.65
N ILE A 204 -11.54 8.74 -9.25
CA ILE A 204 -10.80 9.95 -9.61
C ILE A 204 -9.70 9.50 -10.56
N THR A 205 -9.73 9.98 -11.79
CA THR A 205 -8.78 9.61 -12.85
C THR A 205 -7.67 10.65 -12.98
N GLY A 206 -6.57 10.27 -13.62
CA GLY A 206 -5.51 11.17 -14.02
C GLY A 206 -5.88 12.04 -15.22
#